data_f32b23cafe4b09ec0d6e627fcfe86d9b
#
_entry.id   f32b23cafe4b09ec0d6e627fcfe86d9b
#
_cell.length_a   1.000
_cell.length_b   1.000
_cell.length_c   1.000
_cell.angle_alpha   90.00
_cell.angle_beta   90.00
_cell.angle_gamma   90.00
#
_symmetry.space_group_name_H-M   'P 1'
#
loop_
_entity.id
_entity.type
_entity.pdbx_description
1 polymer ?
#
loop_
_entity_poly.entity_id
_entity_poly.type
_entity_poly.pdbx_seq_one_letter_code
_entity_poly.pdbx_strand_id
1 'polypeptide(L)'
;MNGETEIHISDIDYVVASKEPVPVLPEQSRLSPIDEKIGEYVASLVKDGDTIQLGIGKMPDAVANSLLDKKDLGVHTELMSDAIYRLTEVGVVTNGRKTLHRGKSIATFAMGSQKLYSMMDQNPSVWIMSGNYVNHPGVIAQNDNMVSINTAIEVDLTGQVCSESIGSVQYSGTGGAVDTAQGASASKGGRSIIALHATAQKGKCSTINAVQTPGAIVTLSRNNVDYIVTEFGIASMRGRNVRQRMPAGDRKSVV
;
A
#
# COMPACT_ATOMS: atom_id res chain seq x y z
N MET A 1 4.55 14.72 -17.81
CA MET A 1 4.09 14.50 -16.42
C MET A 1 4.19 15.82 -15.68
N ASN A 2 3.42 16.01 -14.60
CA ASN A 2 3.44 17.23 -13.78
C ASN A 2 4.05 16.93 -12.40
N GLY A 3 4.42 17.98 -11.65
CA GLY A 3 5.07 17.86 -10.34
C GLY A 3 6.54 18.30 -10.41
N GLU A 4 7.40 17.67 -9.63
CA GLU A 4 8.86 17.94 -9.62
C GLU A 4 9.57 17.08 -10.67
N THR A 5 9.18 17.25 -11.94
CA THR A 5 9.69 16.44 -13.07
C THR A 5 10.61 17.22 -14.01
N GLU A 6 10.86 18.49 -13.70
CA GLU A 6 11.77 19.35 -14.47
C GLU A 6 13.17 19.27 -13.87
N ILE A 7 14.18 19.13 -14.74
CA ILE A 7 15.59 19.16 -14.36
C ILE A 7 16.31 20.17 -15.26
N HIS A 8 17.21 20.97 -14.70
CA HIS A 8 17.98 21.90 -15.48
C HIS A 8 19.02 21.14 -16.32
N ILE A 9 19.23 21.57 -17.55
CA ILE A 9 20.11 20.86 -18.48
C ILE A 9 21.56 20.76 -18.00
N SER A 10 22.02 21.70 -17.16
CA SER A 10 23.36 21.65 -16.56
C SER A 10 23.55 20.50 -15.55
N ASP A 11 22.44 19.91 -15.08
CA ASP A 11 22.46 18.85 -14.08
C ASP A 11 22.37 17.46 -14.74
N ILE A 12 22.48 17.41 -16.07
CA ILE A 12 22.44 16.19 -16.89
C ILE A 12 23.84 15.88 -17.38
N ASP A 13 24.42 14.77 -16.94
CA ASP A 13 25.74 14.31 -17.40
C ASP A 13 25.67 13.59 -18.76
N TYR A 14 24.59 12.82 -18.99
CA TYR A 14 24.43 12.02 -20.19
C TYR A 14 22.98 12.01 -20.70
N VAL A 15 22.80 12.11 -22.01
CA VAL A 15 21.50 11.96 -22.67
C VAL A 15 21.55 10.76 -23.60
N VAL A 16 20.70 9.78 -23.36
CA VAL A 16 20.55 8.59 -24.20
C VAL A 16 19.16 8.60 -24.85
N ALA A 17 19.14 8.73 -26.17
CA ALA A 17 17.90 8.64 -26.93
C ALA A 17 17.49 7.17 -27.06
N SER A 18 16.29 6.82 -26.59
CA SER A 18 15.71 5.48 -26.79
C SER A 18 14.45 5.58 -27.66
N LYS A 19 14.27 4.58 -28.54
CA LYS A 19 13.04 4.38 -29.32
C LYS A 19 12.11 3.35 -28.66
N GLU A 20 12.55 2.71 -27.59
CA GLU A 20 11.75 1.72 -26.90
C GLU A 20 10.67 2.40 -26.06
N PRO A 21 9.44 1.89 -26.10
CA PRO A 21 8.35 2.43 -25.27
C PRO A 21 8.61 2.16 -23.79
N VAL A 22 7.98 2.93 -22.93
CA VAL A 22 7.98 2.66 -21.48
C VAL A 22 7.39 1.27 -21.25
N PRO A 23 8.04 0.39 -20.46
CA PRO A 23 7.52 -0.93 -20.16
C PRO A 23 6.13 -0.87 -19.50
N VAL A 24 5.23 -1.73 -19.92
CA VAL A 24 3.92 -1.89 -19.33
C VAL A 24 3.82 -3.19 -18.56
N LEU A 25 3.08 -3.19 -17.46
CA LEU A 25 2.77 -4.42 -16.74
C LEU A 25 1.69 -5.21 -17.51
N PRO A 26 1.80 -6.55 -17.54
CA PRO A 26 0.74 -7.38 -18.09
C PRO A 26 -0.54 -7.22 -17.27
N GLU A 27 -1.69 -7.43 -17.91
CA GLU A 27 -2.96 -7.45 -17.18
C GLU A 27 -2.91 -8.48 -16.05
N GLN A 28 -3.41 -8.08 -14.89
CA GLN A 28 -3.43 -8.93 -13.71
C GLN A 28 -4.32 -10.15 -13.93
N SER A 29 -3.87 -11.30 -13.46
CA SER A 29 -4.67 -12.51 -13.47
C SER A 29 -5.90 -12.34 -12.56
N ARG A 30 -6.97 -13.09 -12.87
CA ARG A 30 -8.22 -13.08 -12.09
C ARG A 30 -7.96 -13.22 -10.58
N LEU A 31 -8.66 -12.41 -9.81
CA LEU A 31 -8.63 -12.46 -8.33
C LEU A 31 -9.22 -13.78 -7.84
N SER A 32 -8.68 -14.27 -6.74
CA SER A 32 -9.27 -15.43 -6.05
C SER A 32 -10.34 -14.95 -5.05
N PRO A 33 -11.28 -15.83 -4.66
CA PRO A 33 -12.24 -15.51 -3.60
C PRO A 33 -11.60 -15.09 -2.27
N ILE A 34 -10.37 -15.57 -2.00
CA ILE A 34 -9.59 -15.16 -0.83
C ILE A 34 -9.15 -13.71 -0.97
N ASP A 35 -8.62 -13.31 -2.14
CA ASP A 35 -8.22 -11.94 -2.41
C ASP A 35 -9.41 -10.98 -2.25
N GLU A 36 -10.55 -11.34 -2.84
CA GLU A 36 -11.80 -10.56 -2.76
C GLU A 36 -12.24 -10.39 -1.30
N LYS A 37 -12.19 -11.46 -0.50
CA LYS A 37 -12.57 -11.40 0.92
C LYS A 37 -11.67 -10.51 1.76
N ILE A 38 -10.37 -10.58 1.54
CA ILE A 38 -9.41 -9.68 2.21
C ILE A 38 -9.66 -8.23 1.75
N GLY A 39 -9.90 -8.01 0.46
CA GLY A 39 -10.26 -6.69 -0.09
C GLY A 39 -11.48 -6.08 0.59
N GLU A 40 -12.56 -6.85 0.80
CA GLU A 40 -13.76 -6.42 1.54
C GLU A 40 -13.43 -6.00 2.98
N TYR A 41 -12.64 -6.80 3.70
CA TYR A 41 -12.25 -6.47 5.07
C TYR A 41 -11.38 -5.21 5.13
N VAL A 42 -10.41 -5.05 4.22
CA VAL A 42 -9.60 -3.82 4.13
C VAL A 42 -10.49 -2.62 3.82
N ALA A 43 -11.41 -2.74 2.84
CA ALA A 43 -12.33 -1.67 2.46
C ALA A 43 -13.25 -1.25 3.61
N SER A 44 -13.62 -2.16 4.51
CA SER A 44 -14.41 -1.83 5.71
C SER A 44 -13.67 -0.91 6.69
N LEU A 45 -12.34 -0.88 6.62
CA LEU A 45 -11.48 0.01 7.41
C LEU A 45 -11.24 1.36 6.72
N VAL A 46 -11.63 1.54 5.47
CA VAL A 46 -11.50 2.80 4.71
C VAL A 46 -12.82 3.55 4.72
N LYS A 47 -12.76 4.86 4.95
CA LYS A 47 -13.93 5.76 4.99
C LYS A 47 -13.92 6.73 3.82
N ASP A 48 -15.07 7.28 3.50
CA ASP A 48 -15.18 8.38 2.52
C ASP A 48 -14.29 9.56 2.93
N GLY A 49 -13.52 10.06 1.99
CA GLY A 49 -12.59 11.16 2.18
C GLY A 49 -11.25 10.80 2.79
N ASP A 50 -10.98 9.52 3.07
CA ASP A 50 -9.64 9.08 3.49
C ASP A 50 -8.61 9.32 2.38
N THR A 51 -7.37 9.54 2.77
CA THR A 51 -6.22 9.55 1.85
C THR A 51 -5.56 8.19 1.90
N ILE A 52 -5.39 7.54 0.75
CA ILE A 52 -4.90 6.16 0.67
C ILE A 52 -3.52 6.07 0.02
N GLN A 53 -2.77 5.07 0.42
CA GLN A 53 -1.61 4.50 -0.27
C GLN A 53 -1.89 3.04 -0.56
N LEU A 54 -1.65 2.63 -1.81
CA LEU A 54 -1.76 1.26 -2.28
C LEU A 54 -0.49 0.86 -3.05
N GLY A 55 -0.08 -0.40 -2.90
CA GLY A 55 0.97 -0.99 -3.71
C GLY A 55 0.48 -1.52 -5.06
N ILE A 56 1.18 -2.51 -5.60
CA ILE A 56 0.85 -3.26 -6.82
C ILE A 56 0.63 -4.73 -6.52
N GLY A 57 -0.07 -5.41 -7.42
CA GLY A 57 -0.31 -6.85 -7.35
C GLY A 57 -1.77 -7.18 -7.02
N LYS A 58 -2.06 -8.49 -6.91
CA LYS A 58 -3.43 -8.98 -6.75
C LYS A 58 -4.14 -8.43 -5.51
N MET A 59 -3.44 -8.34 -4.39
CA MET A 59 -4.03 -7.86 -3.15
C MET A 59 -4.44 -6.38 -3.23
N PRO A 60 -3.58 -5.43 -3.66
CA PRO A 60 -3.99 -4.06 -3.93
C PRO A 60 -5.11 -3.92 -4.94
N ASP A 61 -5.14 -4.77 -5.98
CA ASP A 61 -6.24 -4.79 -6.96
C ASP A 61 -7.56 -5.23 -6.33
N ALA A 62 -7.55 -6.25 -5.48
CA ALA A 62 -8.73 -6.70 -4.74
C ALA A 62 -9.27 -5.61 -3.80
N VAL A 63 -8.35 -4.93 -3.09
CA VAL A 63 -8.70 -3.79 -2.24
C VAL A 63 -9.33 -2.68 -3.08
N ALA A 64 -8.72 -2.28 -4.20
CA ALA A 64 -9.27 -1.23 -5.06
C ALA A 64 -10.67 -1.58 -5.58
N ASN A 65 -10.90 -2.83 -6.00
CA ASN A 65 -12.23 -3.27 -6.43
C ASN A 65 -13.27 -3.17 -5.30
N SER A 66 -12.87 -3.40 -4.05
CA SER A 66 -13.75 -3.29 -2.88
C SER A 66 -13.93 -1.85 -2.39
N LEU A 67 -13.18 -0.88 -2.95
CA LEU A 67 -13.31 0.55 -2.65
C LEU A 67 -14.21 1.31 -3.62
N LEU A 68 -14.79 0.66 -4.64
CA LEU A 68 -15.59 1.31 -5.69
C LEU A 68 -16.83 2.05 -5.17
N ASP A 69 -17.35 1.67 -4.01
CA ASP A 69 -18.48 2.33 -3.35
C ASP A 69 -18.08 3.55 -2.50
N LYS A 70 -16.78 3.79 -2.31
CA LYS A 70 -16.30 4.92 -1.53
C LYS A 70 -16.39 6.22 -2.31
N LYS A 71 -16.33 7.34 -1.57
CA LYS A 71 -16.44 8.68 -2.13
C LYS A 71 -15.30 9.57 -1.66
N ASP A 72 -14.85 10.43 -2.56
CA ASP A 72 -13.89 11.50 -2.27
C ASP A 72 -12.56 11.02 -1.69
N LEU A 73 -12.08 9.83 -2.06
CA LEU A 73 -10.77 9.38 -1.63
C LEU A 73 -9.66 10.30 -2.17
N GLY A 74 -8.61 10.46 -1.38
CA GLY A 74 -7.37 11.10 -1.78
C GLY A 74 -6.26 10.08 -2.01
N VAL A 75 -5.22 10.46 -2.75
CA VAL A 75 -4.05 9.62 -3.01
C VAL A 75 -2.77 10.34 -2.61
N HIS A 76 -1.99 9.66 -1.75
CA HIS A 76 -0.60 9.98 -1.45
C HIS A 76 0.14 8.65 -1.32
N THR A 77 0.89 8.29 -2.34
CA THR A 77 1.46 6.95 -2.49
C THR A 77 2.87 7.02 -3.08
N GLU A 78 3.71 6.06 -2.79
CA GLU A 78 5.00 5.93 -3.47
C GLU A 78 4.79 5.63 -4.96
N LEU A 79 3.94 4.66 -5.26
CA LEU A 79 3.71 4.16 -6.61
C LEU A 79 2.28 4.45 -7.08
N MET A 80 2.16 5.09 -8.26
CA MET A 80 0.90 5.21 -8.99
C MET A 80 0.68 3.92 -9.80
N SER A 81 -0.44 3.24 -9.53
CA SER A 81 -0.76 1.92 -10.10
C SER A 81 -2.09 1.90 -10.84
N ASP A 82 -2.36 0.82 -11.59
CA ASP A 82 -3.66 0.61 -12.25
C ASP A 82 -4.81 0.52 -11.25
N ALA A 83 -4.58 0.08 -10.02
CA ALA A 83 -5.56 0.11 -8.95
C ALA A 83 -6.03 1.55 -8.67
N ILE A 84 -5.10 2.49 -8.53
CA ILE A 84 -5.40 3.92 -8.35
C ILE A 84 -6.04 4.53 -9.61
N TYR A 85 -5.54 4.14 -10.81
CA TYR A 85 -6.15 4.59 -12.07
C TYR A 85 -7.63 4.24 -12.14
N ARG A 86 -8.02 2.98 -11.86
CA ARG A 86 -9.43 2.56 -11.86
C ARG A 86 -10.30 3.37 -10.92
N LEU A 87 -9.84 3.59 -9.67
CA LEU A 87 -10.57 4.41 -8.70
C LEU A 87 -10.71 5.88 -9.16
N THR A 88 -9.73 6.39 -9.87
CA THR A 88 -9.76 7.76 -10.44
C THR A 88 -10.74 7.84 -11.60
N GLU A 89 -10.70 6.85 -12.51
CA GLU A 89 -11.56 6.83 -13.71
C GLU A 89 -13.06 6.80 -13.37
N VAL A 90 -13.41 6.04 -12.32
CA VAL A 90 -14.82 5.95 -11.86
C VAL A 90 -15.22 7.06 -10.88
N GLY A 91 -14.32 8.01 -10.58
CA GLY A 91 -14.63 9.18 -9.76
C GLY A 91 -14.60 8.93 -8.24
N VAL A 92 -14.11 7.79 -7.78
CA VAL A 92 -13.91 7.48 -6.34
C VAL A 92 -12.76 8.33 -5.78
N VAL A 93 -11.68 8.50 -6.55
CA VAL A 93 -10.56 9.36 -6.21
C VAL A 93 -10.79 10.75 -6.79
N THR A 94 -11.09 11.72 -5.92
CA THR A 94 -11.25 13.13 -6.28
C THR A 94 -10.15 14.02 -5.71
N ASN A 95 -9.46 13.54 -4.68
CA ASN A 95 -8.51 14.31 -3.87
C ASN A 95 -9.12 15.57 -3.23
N GLY A 96 -10.43 15.75 -3.32
CA GLY A 96 -11.13 16.97 -2.91
C GLY A 96 -11.12 17.19 -1.39
N ARG A 97 -10.93 16.13 -0.60
CA ARG A 97 -10.93 16.16 0.87
C ARG A 97 -9.54 16.01 1.49
N LYS A 98 -8.48 15.91 0.68
CA LYS A 98 -7.10 15.88 1.20
C LYS A 98 -6.77 17.14 1.99
N THR A 99 -5.99 16.98 3.04
CA THR A 99 -5.43 18.09 3.83
C THR A 99 -4.20 18.68 3.14
N LEU A 100 -3.29 17.82 2.68
CA LEU A 100 -2.08 18.22 1.95
C LEU A 100 -2.28 17.98 0.44
N HIS A 101 -1.89 18.94 -0.41
CA HIS A 101 -2.02 18.86 -1.87
C HIS A 101 -3.46 18.52 -2.34
N ARG A 102 -4.43 19.28 -1.83
CA ARG A 102 -5.84 19.12 -2.20
C ARG A 102 -6.04 19.17 -3.70
N GLY A 103 -6.83 18.24 -4.24
CA GLY A 103 -7.09 18.12 -5.67
C GLY A 103 -5.97 17.44 -6.47
N LYS A 104 -4.93 16.89 -5.78
CA LYS A 104 -3.79 16.25 -6.44
C LYS A 104 -3.56 14.83 -5.90
N SER A 105 -3.42 13.88 -6.80
CA SER A 105 -2.79 12.59 -6.51
C SER A 105 -1.28 12.77 -6.50
N ILE A 106 -0.64 12.37 -5.43
CA ILE A 106 0.81 12.50 -5.24
C ILE A 106 1.46 11.12 -5.32
N ALA A 107 2.50 10.99 -6.14
CA ALA A 107 3.30 9.78 -6.23
C ALA A 107 4.77 10.08 -6.55
N THR A 108 5.65 9.08 -6.36
CA THR A 108 7.07 9.16 -6.72
C THR A 108 7.33 8.65 -8.13
N PHE A 109 6.67 7.57 -8.49
CA PHE A 109 6.77 6.95 -9.81
C PHE A 109 5.47 6.23 -10.17
N ALA A 110 5.39 5.74 -11.41
CA ALA A 110 4.25 4.98 -11.90
C ALA A 110 4.70 3.66 -12.52
N MET A 111 3.90 2.63 -12.33
CA MET A 111 4.08 1.34 -12.99
C MET A 111 2.71 0.69 -13.22
N GLY A 112 2.37 0.41 -14.47
CA GLY A 112 1.08 -0.17 -14.82
C GLY A 112 0.86 -0.30 -16.32
N SER A 113 -0.39 -0.17 -16.72
CA SER A 113 -0.82 -0.28 -18.11
C SER A 113 -0.61 1.01 -18.90
N GLN A 114 -0.73 0.91 -20.22
CA GLN A 114 -0.73 2.08 -21.10
C GLN A 114 -1.88 3.07 -20.75
N LYS A 115 -3.00 2.59 -20.22
CA LYS A 115 -4.11 3.44 -19.79
C LYS A 115 -3.72 4.34 -18.62
N LEU A 116 -3.00 3.79 -17.64
CA LEU A 116 -2.46 4.57 -16.52
C LEU A 116 -1.54 5.68 -17.05
N TYR A 117 -0.59 5.35 -17.92
CA TYR A 117 0.34 6.33 -18.48
C TYR A 117 -0.37 7.41 -19.30
N SER A 118 -1.38 7.03 -20.08
CA SER A 118 -2.20 7.99 -20.85
C SER A 118 -3.01 8.92 -19.93
N MET A 119 -3.53 8.41 -18.81
CA MET A 119 -4.24 9.24 -17.82
C MET A 119 -3.29 10.23 -17.13
N MET A 120 -2.05 9.85 -16.93
CA MET A 120 -1.05 10.72 -16.28
C MET A 120 -0.46 11.77 -17.22
N ASP A 121 -0.55 11.55 -18.54
CA ASP A 121 0.05 12.47 -19.52
C ASP A 121 -0.67 13.82 -19.50
N GLN A 122 0.11 14.89 -19.31
CA GLN A 122 -0.35 16.26 -19.18
C GLN A 122 -1.51 16.49 -18.19
N ASN A 123 -1.75 15.55 -17.26
CA ASN A 123 -2.82 15.65 -16.29
C ASN A 123 -2.38 16.45 -15.05
N PRO A 124 -2.89 17.68 -14.85
CA PRO A 124 -2.46 18.52 -13.73
C PRO A 124 -2.95 18.01 -12.36
N SER A 125 -3.86 17.02 -12.32
CA SER A 125 -4.30 16.42 -11.06
C SER A 125 -3.38 15.32 -10.54
N VAL A 126 -2.36 14.92 -11.31
CA VAL A 126 -1.36 13.92 -10.90
C VAL A 126 0.01 14.58 -10.83
N TRP A 127 0.63 14.54 -9.68
CA TRP A 127 1.96 15.07 -9.45
C TRP A 127 2.94 13.96 -9.09
N ILE A 128 4.03 13.87 -9.86
CA ILE A 128 5.19 13.03 -9.56
C ILE A 128 6.22 13.91 -8.87
N MET A 129 6.62 13.51 -7.68
CA MET A 129 7.51 14.29 -6.82
C MET A 129 8.65 13.41 -6.29
N SER A 130 9.68 14.05 -5.77
CA SER A 130 10.85 13.38 -5.19
C SER A 130 10.44 12.36 -4.12
N GLY A 131 11.07 11.17 -4.15
CA GLY A 131 10.85 10.12 -3.14
C GLY A 131 11.19 10.57 -1.72
N ASN A 132 12.18 11.43 -1.57
CA ASN A 132 12.52 12.03 -0.27
C ASN A 132 11.39 12.87 0.33
N TYR A 133 10.52 13.42 -0.51
CA TYR A 133 9.36 14.15 -0.08
C TYR A 133 8.15 13.23 0.11
N VAL A 134 7.81 12.45 -0.92
CA VAL A 134 6.60 11.63 -0.94
C VAL A 134 6.61 10.58 0.16
N ASN A 135 7.75 9.91 0.37
CA ASN A 135 7.91 8.86 1.37
C ASN A 135 8.31 9.39 2.76
N HIS A 136 8.49 10.71 2.93
CA HIS A 136 8.85 11.23 4.24
C HIS A 136 7.68 11.07 5.22
N PRO A 137 7.83 10.33 6.34
CA PRO A 137 6.72 10.07 7.27
C PRO A 137 6.04 11.33 7.80
N GLY A 138 6.81 12.40 8.05
CA GLY A 138 6.28 13.70 8.47
C GLY A 138 5.48 14.43 7.39
N VAL A 139 5.72 14.17 6.11
CA VAL A 139 4.92 14.69 4.98
C VAL A 139 3.64 13.87 4.85
N ILE A 140 3.75 12.55 4.88
CA ILE A 140 2.61 11.62 4.82
C ILE A 140 1.62 11.92 5.95
N ALA A 141 2.12 12.16 7.16
CA ALA A 141 1.31 12.46 8.36
C ALA A 141 0.51 13.78 8.27
N GLN A 142 0.84 14.70 7.36
CA GLN A 142 0.09 15.93 7.11
C GLN A 142 -1.24 15.68 6.37
N ASN A 143 -1.43 14.50 5.80
CA ASN A 143 -2.75 14.10 5.30
C ASN A 143 -3.55 13.52 6.47
N ASP A 144 -4.61 14.21 6.90
CA ASP A 144 -5.57 13.66 7.86
C ASP A 144 -6.20 12.38 7.30
N ASN A 145 -6.50 11.41 8.17
CA ASN A 145 -7.09 10.13 7.81
C ASN A 145 -6.27 9.35 6.76
N MET A 146 -4.95 9.40 6.85
CA MET A 146 -4.07 8.64 5.97
C MET A 146 -4.20 7.14 6.23
N VAL A 147 -4.45 6.34 5.21
CA VAL A 147 -4.54 4.88 5.27
C VAL A 147 -3.42 4.28 4.44
N SER A 148 -2.46 3.69 5.12
CA SER A 148 -1.39 2.92 4.49
C SER A 148 -1.81 1.46 4.40
N ILE A 149 -1.84 0.89 3.18
CA ILE A 149 -2.24 -0.48 2.91
C ILE A 149 -1.09 -1.20 2.24
N ASN A 150 -0.44 -2.08 2.99
CA ASN A 150 0.70 -2.86 2.54
C ASN A 150 0.43 -4.36 2.66
N THR A 151 1.19 -5.15 1.91
CA THR A 151 1.15 -6.62 1.97
C THR A 151 2.35 -7.16 2.72
N ALA A 152 2.24 -8.40 3.21
CA ALA A 152 3.33 -9.08 3.91
C ALA A 152 3.52 -10.50 3.39
N ILE A 153 4.72 -11.03 3.58
CA ILE A 153 5.05 -12.44 3.40
C ILE A 153 4.62 -13.23 4.63
N GLU A 154 4.97 -12.73 5.82
CA GLU A 154 4.54 -13.31 7.09
C GLU A 154 4.42 -12.26 8.19
N VAL A 155 3.65 -12.59 9.22
CA VAL A 155 3.53 -11.81 10.46
C VAL A 155 3.67 -12.73 11.66
N ASP A 156 4.16 -12.21 12.79
CA ASP A 156 4.12 -12.95 14.04
C ASP A 156 2.95 -12.51 14.94
N LEU A 157 2.68 -13.32 15.98
CA LEU A 157 1.59 -13.05 16.91
C LEU A 157 1.81 -11.78 17.76
N THR A 158 2.99 -11.18 17.75
CA THR A 158 3.25 -9.88 18.39
C THR A 158 2.96 -8.71 17.49
N GLY A 159 2.79 -8.95 16.17
CA GLY A 159 2.53 -7.96 15.14
C GLY A 159 3.77 -7.44 14.42
N GLN A 160 4.89 -8.14 14.50
CA GLN A 160 6.05 -7.89 13.64
C GLN A 160 5.75 -8.43 12.24
N VAL A 161 6.19 -7.71 11.21
CA VAL A 161 5.88 -7.99 9.81
C VAL A 161 7.16 -8.20 9.02
N CYS A 162 7.22 -9.28 8.26
CA CYS A 162 8.21 -9.50 7.22
C CYS A 162 7.55 -9.36 5.84
N SER A 163 8.08 -8.45 5.00
CA SER A 163 7.57 -8.21 3.65
C SER A 163 8.62 -8.44 2.56
N GLU A 164 9.86 -8.74 2.91
CA GLU A 164 11.00 -8.71 1.99
C GLU A 164 11.85 -9.97 1.97
N SER A 165 11.68 -10.89 2.92
CA SER A 165 12.47 -12.13 2.96
C SER A 165 11.63 -13.38 3.23
N ILE A 166 12.12 -14.53 2.80
CA ILE A 166 11.59 -15.86 3.14
C ILE A 166 12.69 -16.57 3.92
N GLY A 167 12.55 -16.62 5.25
CA GLY A 167 13.65 -16.98 6.13
C GLY A 167 14.83 -16.02 5.89
N SER A 168 16.04 -16.57 5.74
CA SER A 168 17.27 -15.80 5.49
C SER A 168 17.45 -15.35 4.01
N VAL A 169 16.53 -15.71 3.11
CA VAL A 169 16.65 -15.38 1.70
C VAL A 169 15.91 -14.09 1.40
N GLN A 170 16.64 -13.05 0.96
CA GLN A 170 16.07 -11.79 0.53
C GLN A 170 15.25 -12.01 -0.77
N TYR A 171 14.00 -11.56 -0.77
CA TYR A 171 13.06 -11.72 -1.86
C TYR A 171 12.83 -10.43 -2.65
N SER A 172 12.80 -9.30 -1.96
CA SER A 172 12.60 -7.96 -2.55
C SER A 172 13.40 -6.90 -1.80
N GLY A 173 13.39 -5.67 -2.30
CA GLY A 173 13.82 -4.51 -1.51
C GLY A 173 12.79 -4.18 -0.43
N THR A 174 13.17 -3.26 0.48
CA THR A 174 12.32 -2.81 1.59
C THR A 174 11.15 -1.95 1.12
N GLY A 175 11.33 -1.16 0.03
CA GLY A 175 10.34 -0.18 -0.45
C GLY A 175 9.93 0.85 0.61
N GLY A 176 8.84 1.55 0.37
CA GLY A 176 8.30 2.61 1.24
C GLY A 176 7.31 2.12 2.31
N ALA A 177 7.19 0.80 2.53
CA ALA A 177 6.18 0.27 3.46
C ALA A 177 6.35 0.79 4.90
N VAL A 178 7.59 0.92 5.37
CA VAL A 178 7.90 1.45 6.71
C VAL A 178 7.50 2.92 6.81
N ASP A 179 7.89 3.72 5.82
CA ASP A 179 7.63 5.17 5.80
C ASP A 179 6.14 5.46 5.76
N THR A 180 5.40 4.75 4.90
CA THR A 180 3.95 4.93 4.77
C THR A 180 3.20 4.47 6.01
N ALA A 181 3.63 3.36 6.64
CA ALA A 181 3.05 2.88 7.90
C ALA A 181 3.29 3.87 9.05
N GLN A 182 4.51 4.40 9.18
CA GLN A 182 4.86 5.42 10.19
C GLN A 182 4.08 6.71 9.96
N GLY A 183 4.04 7.20 8.74
CA GLY A 183 3.31 8.40 8.37
C GLY A 183 1.79 8.26 8.64
N ALA A 184 1.19 7.13 8.25
CA ALA A 184 -0.20 6.86 8.53
C ALA A 184 -0.49 6.74 10.04
N SER A 185 0.40 6.09 10.79
CA SER A 185 0.26 5.99 12.25
C SER A 185 0.38 7.33 12.98
N ALA A 186 1.15 8.27 12.43
CA ALA A 186 1.31 9.63 12.96
C ALA A 186 0.22 10.59 12.46
N SER A 187 -0.49 10.26 11.39
CA SER A 187 -1.58 11.07 10.83
C SER A 187 -2.78 11.10 11.78
N LYS A 188 -3.41 12.27 11.88
CA LYS A 188 -4.65 12.42 12.65
C LYS A 188 -5.77 11.58 12.03
N GLY A 189 -6.25 10.56 12.76
CA GLY A 189 -7.23 9.61 12.26
C GLY A 189 -6.68 8.59 11.26
N GLY A 190 -5.37 8.58 11.04
CA GLY A 190 -4.70 7.66 10.15
C GLY A 190 -4.54 6.25 10.72
N ARG A 191 -4.21 5.30 9.86
CA ARG A 191 -4.04 3.89 10.22
C ARG A 191 -3.19 3.11 9.22
N SER A 192 -2.41 2.18 9.74
CA SER A 192 -1.59 1.24 8.98
C SER A 192 -2.25 -0.13 8.96
N ILE A 193 -2.46 -0.67 7.76
CA ILE A 193 -3.11 -1.95 7.50
C ILE A 193 -2.12 -2.86 6.78
N ILE A 194 -1.96 -4.07 7.31
CA ILE A 194 -1.20 -5.15 6.69
C ILE A 194 -2.17 -6.23 6.23
N ALA A 195 -2.19 -6.50 4.93
CA ALA A 195 -3.07 -7.49 4.32
C ALA A 195 -2.25 -8.67 3.78
N LEU A 196 -2.63 -9.89 4.15
CA LEU A 196 -1.98 -11.10 3.65
C LEU A 196 -2.95 -12.29 3.68
N HIS A 197 -2.69 -13.29 2.85
CA HIS A 197 -3.35 -14.60 2.99
C HIS A 197 -2.86 -15.27 4.29
N ALA A 198 -3.72 -15.90 5.05
CA ALA A 198 -3.32 -16.61 6.28
C ALA A 198 -2.47 -17.85 6.01
N THR A 199 -2.43 -18.31 4.76
CA THR A 199 -1.62 -19.47 4.35
C THR A 199 -0.95 -19.24 3.00
N ALA A 200 0.22 -19.84 2.82
CA ALA A 200 0.95 -19.91 1.56
C ALA A 200 1.04 -21.36 1.04
N GLN A 201 1.61 -21.55 -0.18
CA GLN A 201 1.85 -22.86 -0.78
C GLN A 201 0.61 -23.77 -0.81
N LYS A 202 -0.54 -23.23 -1.22
CA LYS A 202 -1.82 -23.95 -1.27
C LYS A 202 -2.26 -24.50 0.11
N GLY A 203 -2.09 -23.72 1.17
CA GLY A 203 -2.50 -24.06 2.52
C GLY A 203 -1.50 -24.88 3.34
N LYS A 204 -0.31 -25.19 2.80
CA LYS A 204 0.69 -25.99 3.48
C LYS A 204 1.50 -25.23 4.54
N CYS A 205 1.65 -23.92 4.41
CA CYS A 205 2.41 -23.09 5.32
C CYS A 205 1.54 -21.98 5.89
N SER A 206 1.58 -21.75 7.19
CA SER A 206 1.00 -20.56 7.81
C SER A 206 1.87 -19.35 7.52
N THR A 207 1.26 -18.22 7.25
CA THR A 207 1.91 -16.91 7.17
C THR A 207 1.76 -16.11 8.46
N ILE A 208 0.97 -16.65 9.40
CA ILE A 208 0.83 -16.14 10.75
C ILE A 208 1.55 -17.11 11.67
N ASN A 209 2.69 -16.67 12.22
CA ASN A 209 3.60 -17.51 12.99
C ASN A 209 3.65 -17.06 14.46
N ALA A 210 3.98 -17.98 15.39
CA ALA A 210 4.16 -17.61 16.79
C ALA A 210 5.31 -16.60 16.96
N VAL A 211 6.39 -16.83 16.22
CA VAL A 211 7.55 -15.94 16.04
C VAL A 211 7.91 -15.93 14.56
N GLN A 212 8.60 -14.91 14.10
CA GLN A 212 9.09 -14.85 12.71
C GLN A 212 9.90 -16.10 12.37
N THR A 213 9.81 -16.55 11.13
CA THR A 213 10.65 -17.64 10.62
C THR A 213 12.13 -17.34 10.90
N PRO A 214 12.93 -18.29 11.41
CA PRO A 214 14.35 -18.04 11.67
C PRO A 214 15.08 -17.46 10.47
N GLY A 215 15.72 -16.30 10.68
CA GLY A 215 16.43 -15.56 9.63
C GLY A 215 15.54 -14.59 8.83
N ALA A 216 14.24 -14.56 9.04
CA ALA A 216 13.36 -13.57 8.40
C ALA A 216 13.65 -12.16 8.95
N ILE A 217 13.55 -11.19 8.05
CA ILE A 217 13.81 -9.78 8.36
C ILE A 217 12.52 -9.12 8.84
N VAL A 218 12.58 -8.41 9.95
CA VAL A 218 11.44 -7.58 10.40
C VAL A 218 11.44 -6.29 9.59
N THR A 219 10.61 -6.24 8.55
CA THR A 219 10.44 -5.03 7.72
C THR A 219 9.69 -3.96 8.50
N LEU A 220 8.55 -4.29 9.12
CA LEU A 220 7.80 -3.36 9.96
C LEU A 220 7.81 -3.80 11.41
N SER A 221 8.17 -2.84 12.28
CA SER A 221 8.01 -3.01 13.71
C SER A 221 6.53 -3.12 14.08
N ARG A 222 6.23 -3.95 15.08
CA ARG A 222 4.89 -4.07 15.68
C ARG A 222 4.30 -2.74 16.18
N ASN A 223 5.11 -1.70 16.32
CA ASN A 223 4.65 -0.38 16.75
C ASN A 223 3.98 0.42 15.62
N ASN A 224 4.24 0.05 14.36
CA ASN A 224 3.75 0.72 13.16
C ASN A 224 2.60 -0.06 12.49
N VAL A 225 2.02 -1.05 13.16
CA VAL A 225 0.95 -1.91 12.64
C VAL A 225 -0.31 -1.69 13.47
N ASP A 226 -1.35 -1.18 12.84
CA ASP A 226 -2.64 -0.96 13.49
C ASP A 226 -3.61 -2.12 13.28
N TYR A 227 -3.61 -2.67 12.05
CA TYR A 227 -4.47 -3.79 11.68
C TYR A 227 -3.71 -4.83 10.87
N ILE A 228 -3.99 -6.09 11.14
CA ILE A 228 -3.62 -7.22 10.29
C ILE A 228 -4.92 -7.82 9.75
N VAL A 229 -4.99 -8.01 8.43
CA VAL A 229 -6.20 -8.46 7.73
C VAL A 229 -5.87 -9.71 6.94
N THR A 230 -6.68 -10.76 7.13
CA THR A 230 -6.64 -11.99 6.37
C THR A 230 -8.04 -12.36 5.89
N GLU A 231 -8.20 -13.43 5.14
CA GLU A 231 -9.50 -13.99 4.75
C GLU A 231 -10.40 -14.37 5.94
N PHE A 232 -9.82 -14.53 7.14
CA PHE A 232 -10.56 -14.87 8.35
C PHE A 232 -11.04 -13.66 9.15
N GLY A 233 -10.58 -12.45 8.80
CA GLY A 233 -11.04 -11.21 9.42
C GLY A 233 -9.94 -10.22 9.74
N ILE A 234 -10.27 -9.31 10.64
CA ILE A 234 -9.46 -8.15 11.02
C ILE A 234 -8.95 -8.31 12.45
N ALA A 235 -7.63 -8.26 12.63
CA ALA A 235 -7.01 -8.20 13.94
C ALA A 235 -6.55 -6.75 14.23
N SER A 236 -7.10 -6.13 15.28
CA SER A 236 -6.66 -4.82 15.75
C SER A 236 -5.44 -4.97 16.65
N MET A 237 -4.35 -4.26 16.34
CA MET A 237 -3.07 -4.35 17.05
C MET A 237 -2.76 -3.11 17.88
N ARG A 238 -3.21 -1.92 17.44
CA ARG A 238 -2.94 -0.65 18.11
C ARG A 238 -3.54 -0.63 19.53
N GLY A 239 -2.78 -0.11 20.48
CA GLY A 239 -3.23 0.01 21.88
C GLY A 239 -3.32 -1.30 22.65
N ARG A 240 -2.90 -2.44 22.07
CA ARG A 240 -2.93 -3.76 22.71
C ARG A 240 -1.54 -4.19 23.18
N ASN A 241 -1.48 -4.79 24.35
CA ASN A 241 -0.27 -5.47 24.83
C ASN A 241 -0.09 -6.82 24.11
N VAL A 242 1.09 -7.44 24.22
CA VAL A 242 1.41 -8.71 23.54
C VAL A 242 0.38 -9.80 23.81
N ARG A 243 -0.04 -9.96 25.08
CA ARG A 243 -1.03 -10.96 25.49
C ARG A 243 -2.40 -10.77 24.79
N GLN A 244 -2.77 -9.52 24.47
CA GLN A 244 -4.00 -9.18 23.76
C GLN A 244 -3.83 -9.28 22.23
N ARG A 245 -2.61 -9.10 21.70
CA ARG A 245 -2.30 -9.22 20.28
C ARG A 245 -2.37 -10.66 19.80
N MET A 246 -1.84 -11.60 20.59
CA MET A 246 -1.77 -13.03 20.23
C MET A 246 -3.15 -13.61 19.84
N PRO A 247 -4.23 -13.52 20.68
CA PRO A 247 -5.55 -14.02 20.28
C PRO A 247 -6.16 -13.22 19.12
N ALA A 248 -5.83 -11.93 18.97
CA ALA A 248 -6.32 -11.13 17.86
C ALA A 248 -5.67 -11.52 16.53
N GLY A 249 -4.37 -11.92 16.53
CA GLY A 249 -3.64 -12.41 15.37
C GLY A 249 -3.97 -13.85 15.00
N ASP A 250 -4.29 -14.70 15.98
CA ASP A 250 -4.56 -16.12 15.79
C ASP A 250 -6.04 -16.43 15.50
N ARG A 251 -6.69 -15.63 14.65
CA ARG A 251 -8.09 -15.91 14.26
C ARG A 251 -8.26 -17.14 13.39
N LYS A 252 -7.18 -17.78 12.95
CA LYS A 252 -7.20 -19.05 12.24
C LYS A 252 -7.57 -20.24 13.15
N SER A 253 -7.39 -20.11 14.48
CA SER A 253 -7.68 -21.16 15.46
C SER A 253 -9.06 -21.03 16.11
N VAL A 254 -9.89 -20.08 15.67
CA VAL A 254 -11.27 -19.92 16.18
C VAL A 254 -12.27 -20.41 15.11
N VAL A 255 -12.13 -21.65 14.72
CA VAL A 255 -13.19 -22.46 14.09
C VAL A 255 -13.20 -23.84 14.74
#